data_0fed3a8a25987d76d209e118a1479483
#
_entry.id   0fed3a8a25987d76d209e118a1479483
#
_cell.length_a   1.000
_cell.length_b   1.000
_cell.length_c   1.000
_cell.angle_alpha   90.00
_cell.angle_beta   90.00
_cell.angle_gamma   90.00
#
_symmetry.space_group_name_H-M   'P 1'
#
loop_
_entity.id
_entity.type
_entity.pdbx_description
1 polymer ?
#
loop_
_entity_poly.entity_id
_entity_poly.type
_entity_poly.pdbx_seq_one_letter_code
_entity_poly.pdbx_strand_id
1 'polypeptide(L)'
;MFFWIQNTLQLLKNLCNYIQYSMFKNFKEHFEKFLVSFILLILGLLMLFSLVSYDNVDNSFFNFDSNMPKNKNFLGYLGAVVSEILVDVLGKISFLIPFFLIFHSFRTIIGKNMFWYNWSLFPFLLIGLSILGEFMALNYSLNILSGGLLGIGLYNYLNYLPEGFWKTDLLFVIFFLVT
;
A
#
# COMPACT_ATOMS: atom_id res chain seq x y z
N MET A 1 36.74 -9.02 53.77
CA MET A 1 36.19 -7.69 53.42
C MET A 1 36.45 -7.34 51.95
N PHE A 2 37.66 -7.38 51.45
CA PHE A 2 38.00 -7.04 50.04
C PHE A 2 37.26 -7.88 48.96
N PHE A 3 37.06 -9.17 49.19
CA PHE A 3 36.40 -10.08 48.25
C PHE A 3 34.91 -9.71 48.00
N TRP A 4 34.21 -9.27 49.03
CA TRP A 4 32.82 -8.80 48.90
C TRP A 4 32.71 -7.49 48.12
N ILE A 5 33.65 -6.61 48.32
CA ILE A 5 33.68 -5.32 47.59
C ILE A 5 33.94 -5.54 46.09
N GLN A 6 34.87 -6.43 45.73
CA GLN A 6 35.12 -6.79 44.34
C GLN A 6 33.88 -7.42 43.66
N ASN A 7 33.21 -8.35 44.33
CA ASN A 7 32.00 -8.96 43.76
C ASN A 7 30.86 -7.97 43.58
N THR A 8 30.66 -7.06 44.52
CA THR A 8 29.63 -6.02 44.36
C THR A 8 29.95 -5.04 43.25
N LEU A 9 31.20 -4.66 43.06
CA LEU A 9 31.64 -3.79 41.94
C LEU A 9 31.45 -4.48 40.60
N GLN A 10 31.74 -5.79 40.52
CA GLN A 10 31.52 -6.58 39.31
C GLN A 10 30.03 -6.67 38.94
N LEU A 11 29.18 -6.91 39.92
CA LEU A 11 27.72 -6.94 39.75
C LEU A 11 27.19 -5.58 39.27
N LEU A 12 27.63 -4.49 39.86
CA LEU A 12 27.23 -3.12 39.43
C LEU A 12 27.67 -2.83 38.02
N LYS A 13 28.87 -3.23 37.60
CA LYS A 13 29.36 -3.07 36.22
C LYS A 13 28.54 -3.86 35.22
N ASN A 14 28.18 -5.11 35.57
CA ASN A 14 27.33 -5.96 34.72
C ASN A 14 25.91 -5.41 34.57
N LEU A 15 25.33 -4.88 35.69
CA LEU A 15 24.04 -4.21 35.67
C LEU A 15 24.06 -2.94 34.81
N CYS A 16 25.09 -2.12 34.95
CA CYS A 16 25.25 -0.90 34.16
C CYS A 16 25.35 -1.24 32.64
N ASN A 17 26.15 -2.21 32.29
CA ASN A 17 26.28 -2.68 30.89
C ASN A 17 24.96 -3.24 30.36
N TYR A 18 24.21 -4.00 31.16
CA TYR A 18 22.91 -4.54 30.77
C TYR A 18 21.87 -3.44 30.54
N ILE A 19 21.82 -2.44 31.41
CA ILE A 19 20.91 -1.29 31.28
C ILE A 19 21.27 -0.49 30.02
N GLN A 20 22.54 -0.21 29.82
CA GLN A 20 23.01 0.52 28.62
C GLN A 20 22.69 -0.24 27.33
N TYR A 21 22.92 -1.53 27.29
CA TYR A 21 22.58 -2.38 26.15
C TYR A 21 21.07 -2.42 25.88
N SER A 22 20.26 -2.58 26.92
CA SER A 22 18.79 -2.58 26.82
C SER A 22 18.25 -1.25 26.30
N MET A 23 18.75 -0.13 26.81
CA MET A 23 18.37 1.21 26.36
C MET A 23 18.74 1.44 24.88
N PHE A 24 19.95 1.03 24.49
CA PHE A 24 20.41 1.19 23.11
C PHE A 24 19.60 0.32 22.13
N LYS A 25 19.29 -0.90 22.51
CA LYS A 25 18.45 -1.83 21.71
C LYS A 25 17.05 -1.25 21.53
N ASN A 26 16.42 -0.79 22.59
CA ASN A 26 15.08 -0.18 22.51
C ASN A 26 15.08 1.08 21.64
N PHE A 27 16.08 1.94 21.78
CA PHE A 27 16.23 3.13 20.95
C PHE A 27 16.37 2.76 19.46
N LYS A 28 17.21 1.78 19.14
CA LYS A 28 17.40 1.31 17.76
C LYS A 28 16.09 0.79 17.16
N GLU A 29 15.35 -0.04 17.87
CA GLU A 29 14.06 -0.58 17.41
C GLU A 29 13.02 0.53 17.17
N HIS A 30 12.94 1.52 18.05
CA HIS A 30 12.05 2.67 17.86
C HIS A 30 12.47 3.54 16.66
N PHE A 31 13.75 3.74 16.49
CA PHE A 31 14.28 4.53 15.38
C PHE A 31 14.05 3.84 14.02
N GLU A 32 14.26 2.53 13.93
CA GLU A 32 13.97 1.76 12.72
C GLU A 32 12.47 1.83 12.36
N LYS A 33 11.58 1.65 13.32
CA LYS A 33 10.13 1.78 13.12
C LYS A 33 9.74 3.17 12.65
N PHE A 34 10.33 4.20 13.24
CA PHE A 34 10.10 5.59 12.84
C PHE A 34 10.55 5.85 11.39
N LEU A 35 11.74 5.39 11.01
CA LEU A 35 12.23 5.55 9.63
C LEU A 35 11.33 4.85 8.61
N VAL A 36 10.95 3.59 8.88
CA VAL A 36 10.04 2.85 8.00
C VAL A 36 8.71 3.56 7.86
N SER A 37 8.13 4.02 8.97
CA SER A 37 6.87 4.77 8.97
C SER A 37 6.97 6.04 8.15
N PHE A 38 8.05 6.79 8.32
CA PHE A 38 8.26 8.06 7.62
C PHE A 38 8.38 7.84 6.10
N ILE A 39 9.11 6.81 5.68
CA ILE A 39 9.22 6.42 4.26
C ILE A 39 7.85 6.05 3.69
N LEU A 40 7.08 5.21 4.40
CA LEU A 40 5.74 4.80 3.96
C LEU A 40 4.79 6.01 3.86
N LEU A 41 4.87 6.95 4.79
CA LEU A 41 4.07 8.18 4.75
C LEU A 41 4.39 9.02 3.52
N ILE A 42 5.68 9.27 3.27
CA ILE A 42 6.10 10.04 2.10
C ILE A 42 5.67 9.37 0.81
N LEU A 43 5.92 8.07 0.66
CA LEU A 43 5.51 7.32 -0.53
C LEU A 43 4.00 7.37 -0.74
N GLY A 44 3.22 7.16 0.32
CA GLY A 44 1.76 7.23 0.27
C GLY A 44 1.28 8.62 -0.15
N LEU A 45 1.85 9.69 0.40
CA LEU A 45 1.50 11.07 0.02
C LEU A 45 1.89 11.38 -1.43
N LEU A 46 3.10 11.00 -1.86
CA LEU A 46 3.53 11.20 -3.25
C LEU A 46 2.61 10.49 -4.24
N MET A 47 2.26 9.21 -3.97
CA MET A 47 1.32 8.47 -4.81
C MET A 47 -0.09 9.11 -4.80
N LEU A 48 -0.54 9.60 -3.66
CA LEU A 48 -1.84 10.26 -3.54
C LEU A 48 -1.86 11.56 -4.36
N PHE A 49 -0.83 12.41 -4.24
CA PHE A 49 -0.72 13.63 -5.06
C PHE A 49 -0.63 13.33 -6.55
N SER A 50 0.09 12.28 -6.93
CA SER A 50 0.17 11.82 -8.31
C SER A 50 -1.19 11.42 -8.86
N LEU A 51 -1.97 10.62 -8.11
CA LEU A 51 -3.29 10.15 -8.52
C LEU A 51 -4.35 11.26 -8.53
N VAL A 52 -4.32 12.18 -7.58
CA VAL A 52 -5.26 13.32 -7.52
C VAL A 52 -5.06 14.28 -8.68
N SER A 53 -3.81 14.43 -9.14
CA SER A 53 -3.48 15.31 -10.27
C SER A 53 -3.33 14.54 -11.59
N TYR A 54 -3.85 13.33 -11.68
CA TYR A 54 -3.84 12.52 -12.91
C TYR A 54 -4.63 13.19 -14.02
N ASP A 55 -4.01 13.35 -15.17
CA ASP A 55 -4.64 13.78 -16.43
C ASP A 55 -4.17 12.83 -17.54
N ASN A 56 -5.10 12.23 -18.26
CA ASN A 56 -4.81 11.28 -19.36
C ASN A 56 -4.12 11.92 -20.57
N VAL A 57 -4.01 13.25 -20.59
CA VAL A 57 -3.33 14.01 -21.66
C VAL A 57 -1.87 14.28 -21.31
N ASP A 58 -1.45 14.06 -20.05
CA ASP A 58 -0.07 14.30 -19.63
C ASP A 58 0.91 13.37 -20.36
N ASN A 59 2.09 13.90 -20.67
CA ASN A 59 3.18 13.08 -21.19
C ASN A 59 3.60 12.04 -20.16
N SER A 60 3.54 10.78 -20.56
CA SER A 60 3.77 9.63 -19.71
C SER A 60 4.45 8.51 -20.50
N PHE A 61 4.43 7.29 -19.97
CA PHE A 61 5.02 6.15 -20.63
C PHE A 61 4.26 5.72 -21.89
N PHE A 62 2.93 5.79 -21.86
CA PHE A 62 2.07 5.36 -22.98
C PHE A 62 1.66 6.51 -23.91
N ASN A 63 1.66 7.75 -23.39
CA ASN A 63 1.30 8.96 -24.13
C ASN A 63 2.50 9.91 -24.19
N PHE A 64 3.25 9.88 -25.29
CA PHE A 64 4.36 10.80 -25.49
C PHE A 64 4.12 11.68 -26.73
N ASP A 65 3.98 12.97 -26.49
CA ASP A 65 3.93 13.98 -27.56
C ASP A 65 4.98 15.07 -27.31
N SER A 66 5.91 15.20 -28.23
CA SER A 66 6.99 16.20 -28.14
C SER A 66 6.48 17.67 -28.21
N ASN A 67 5.26 17.89 -28.68
CA ASN A 67 4.64 19.21 -28.80
C ASN A 67 3.75 19.57 -27.57
N MET A 68 3.60 18.66 -26.63
CA MET A 68 2.77 18.90 -25.46
C MET A 68 3.39 19.90 -24.51
N PRO A 69 2.56 20.79 -23.92
CA PRO A 69 2.99 21.65 -22.82
C PRO A 69 3.40 20.81 -21.61
N LYS A 70 4.04 21.48 -20.65
CA LYS A 70 4.47 20.88 -19.39
C LYS A 70 3.33 20.06 -18.74
N ASN A 71 3.67 18.87 -18.22
CA ASN A 71 2.73 18.00 -17.50
C ASN A 71 1.99 18.77 -16.40
N LYS A 72 0.68 18.53 -16.29
CA LYS A 72 -0.19 19.12 -15.27
C LYS A 72 -0.07 18.39 -13.92
N ASN A 73 0.44 17.15 -13.96
CA ASN A 73 0.63 16.36 -12.74
C ASN A 73 1.54 17.09 -11.76
N PHE A 74 1.18 17.14 -10.47
CA PHE A 74 1.92 17.85 -9.42
C PHE A 74 3.36 17.36 -9.27
N LEU A 75 3.63 16.08 -9.54
CA LEU A 75 4.96 15.49 -9.53
C LEU A 75 5.65 15.49 -10.91
N GLY A 76 5.09 16.21 -11.86
CA GLY A 76 5.61 16.29 -13.24
C GLY A 76 5.56 14.94 -13.96
N TYR A 77 6.57 14.65 -14.78
CA TYR A 77 6.62 13.43 -15.59
C TYR A 77 6.56 12.14 -14.77
N LEU A 78 7.30 12.05 -13.66
CA LEU A 78 7.30 10.87 -12.79
C LEU A 78 5.92 10.61 -12.20
N GLY A 79 5.23 11.67 -11.77
CA GLY A 79 3.86 11.55 -11.26
C GLY A 79 2.89 11.10 -12.34
N ALA A 80 2.97 11.68 -13.54
CA ALA A 80 2.13 11.28 -14.67
C ALA A 80 2.30 9.79 -15.01
N VAL A 81 3.55 9.28 -15.09
CA VAL A 81 3.84 7.86 -15.34
C VAL A 81 3.27 6.96 -14.27
N VAL A 82 3.50 7.29 -12.99
CA VAL A 82 3.01 6.46 -11.87
C VAL A 82 1.49 6.43 -11.82
N SER A 83 0.84 7.58 -11.96
CA SER A 83 -0.63 7.64 -11.92
C SER A 83 -1.26 6.95 -13.13
N GLU A 84 -0.70 7.09 -14.33
CA GLU A 84 -1.18 6.42 -15.54
C GLU A 84 -1.14 4.90 -15.37
N ILE A 85 0.02 4.33 -15.01
CA ILE A 85 0.15 2.88 -14.80
C ILE A 85 -0.86 2.38 -13.76
N LEU A 86 -1.03 3.09 -12.66
CA LEU A 86 -1.94 2.69 -11.60
C LEU A 86 -3.42 2.78 -12.03
N VAL A 87 -3.78 3.85 -12.72
CA VAL A 87 -5.15 4.07 -13.20
C VAL A 87 -5.49 3.13 -14.34
N ASP A 88 -4.57 2.88 -15.27
CA ASP A 88 -4.81 1.95 -16.37
C ASP A 88 -4.94 0.51 -15.88
N VAL A 89 -4.11 0.10 -14.92
CA VAL A 89 -4.12 -1.28 -14.42
C VAL A 89 -5.28 -1.55 -13.47
N LEU A 90 -5.52 -0.67 -12.49
CA LEU A 90 -6.47 -0.88 -11.38
C LEU A 90 -7.70 0.01 -11.47
N GLY A 91 -7.74 0.95 -12.41
CA GLY A 91 -8.78 1.95 -12.46
C GLY A 91 -8.75 2.87 -11.24
N LYS A 92 -9.92 3.34 -10.83
CA LYS A 92 -10.03 4.21 -9.64
C LYS A 92 -9.78 3.51 -8.32
N ILE A 93 -9.73 2.19 -8.31
CA ILE A 93 -9.37 1.40 -7.13
C ILE A 93 -7.91 1.60 -6.73
N SER A 94 -7.07 2.07 -7.66
CA SER A 94 -5.67 2.47 -7.39
C SER A 94 -5.51 3.44 -6.22
N PHE A 95 -6.52 4.27 -5.93
CA PHE A 95 -6.50 5.18 -4.78
C PHE A 95 -6.39 4.46 -3.42
N LEU A 96 -6.77 3.18 -3.34
CA LEU A 96 -6.60 2.41 -2.10
C LEU A 96 -5.13 2.20 -1.75
N ILE A 97 -4.22 2.18 -2.72
CA ILE A 97 -2.78 1.97 -2.48
C ILE A 97 -2.18 3.06 -1.58
N PRO A 98 -2.28 4.36 -1.93
CA PRO A 98 -1.76 5.40 -1.05
C PRO A 98 -2.45 5.44 0.32
N PHE A 99 -3.76 5.21 0.40
CA PHE A 99 -4.45 5.13 1.69
C PHE A 99 -3.93 3.98 2.55
N PHE A 100 -3.68 2.82 1.96
CA PHE A 100 -3.09 1.67 2.66
C PHE A 100 -1.70 2.00 3.21
N LEU A 101 -0.82 2.62 2.41
CA LEU A 101 0.52 3.02 2.84
C LEU A 101 0.48 4.04 3.98
N ILE A 102 -0.37 5.05 3.87
CA ILE A 102 -0.55 6.08 4.90
C ILE A 102 -1.09 5.44 6.19
N PHE A 103 -2.11 4.58 6.09
CA PHE A 103 -2.66 3.87 7.24
C PHE A 103 -1.62 3.02 7.96
N HIS A 104 -0.81 2.26 7.20
CA HIS A 104 0.27 1.46 7.77
C HIS A 104 1.37 2.31 8.39
N SER A 105 1.70 3.47 7.82
CA SER A 105 2.61 4.43 8.43
C SER A 105 2.14 4.82 9.83
N PHE A 106 0.92 5.30 9.97
CA PHE A 106 0.36 5.69 11.28
C PHE A 106 0.34 4.53 12.27
N ARG A 107 -0.05 3.34 11.82
CA ARG A 107 -0.09 2.15 12.67
C ARG A 107 1.30 1.79 13.22
N THR A 108 2.34 1.92 12.41
CA THR A 108 3.73 1.65 12.82
C THR A 108 4.25 2.71 13.79
N ILE A 109 3.89 3.99 13.61
CA ILE A 109 4.24 5.08 14.56
C ILE A 109 3.64 4.81 15.95
N ILE A 110 2.39 4.33 16.01
CA ILE A 110 1.71 3.99 17.27
C ILE A 110 2.31 2.74 17.94
N GLY A 111 3.31 2.11 17.32
CA GLY A 111 4.01 0.95 17.88
C GLY A 111 3.25 -0.38 17.70
N LYS A 112 2.17 -0.41 16.93
CA LYS A 112 1.48 -1.65 16.58
C LYS A 112 2.28 -2.41 15.54
N ASN A 113 2.63 -3.66 15.83
CA ASN A 113 3.36 -4.51 14.90
C ASN A 113 2.56 -4.69 13.60
N MET A 114 3.26 -4.55 12.50
CA MET A 114 2.72 -4.92 11.19
C MET A 114 2.66 -6.44 11.11
N PHE A 115 1.46 -6.98 10.94
CA PHE A 115 1.33 -8.38 10.60
C PHE A 115 1.66 -8.53 9.11
N TRP A 116 2.60 -9.42 8.81
CA TRP A 116 3.06 -9.69 7.44
C TRP A 116 1.91 -10.11 6.50
N TYR A 117 0.88 -10.77 7.03
CA TYR A 117 -0.28 -11.20 6.25
C TYR A 117 -1.10 -10.02 5.68
N ASN A 118 -1.11 -8.85 6.33
CA ASN A 118 -1.80 -7.68 5.78
C ASN A 118 -1.19 -7.25 4.44
N TRP A 119 0.13 -7.35 4.30
CA TRP A 119 0.82 -7.06 3.05
C TRP A 119 0.55 -8.12 1.98
N SER A 120 0.42 -9.38 2.37
CA SER A 120 0.12 -10.48 1.46
C SER A 120 -1.33 -10.45 0.95
N LEU A 121 -2.29 -10.09 1.82
CA LEU A 121 -3.71 -10.07 1.46
C LEU A 121 -4.11 -8.82 0.67
N PHE A 122 -3.39 -7.71 0.83
CA PHE A 122 -3.75 -6.46 0.18
C PHE A 122 -3.78 -6.53 -1.37
N PRO A 123 -2.83 -7.16 -2.08
CA PRO A 123 -2.92 -7.35 -3.53
C PRO A 123 -4.16 -8.14 -3.96
N PHE A 124 -4.52 -9.18 -3.22
CA PHE A 124 -5.73 -9.97 -3.50
C PHE A 124 -6.99 -9.14 -3.33
N LEU A 125 -7.03 -8.29 -2.31
CA LEU A 125 -8.12 -7.35 -2.09
C LEU A 125 -8.25 -6.36 -3.26
N LEU A 126 -7.14 -5.81 -3.77
CA LEU A 126 -7.15 -4.92 -4.93
C LEU A 126 -7.68 -5.62 -6.18
N ILE A 127 -7.24 -6.85 -6.44
CA ILE A 127 -7.72 -7.65 -7.57
C ILE A 127 -9.22 -7.89 -7.43
N GLY A 128 -9.68 -8.32 -6.26
CA GLY A 128 -11.10 -8.57 -6.00
C GLY A 128 -11.95 -7.31 -6.19
N LEU A 129 -11.51 -6.17 -5.68
CA LEU A 129 -12.20 -4.90 -5.86
C LEU A 129 -12.19 -4.42 -7.31
N SER A 130 -11.11 -4.70 -8.09
CA SER A 130 -11.07 -4.37 -9.52
C SER A 130 -12.12 -5.15 -10.31
N ILE A 131 -12.31 -6.43 -10.00
CA ILE A 131 -13.36 -7.26 -10.62
C ILE A 131 -14.75 -6.75 -10.24
N LEU A 132 -14.97 -6.45 -8.96
CA LEU A 132 -16.24 -5.87 -8.48
C LEU A 132 -16.52 -4.51 -9.11
N GLY A 133 -15.52 -3.66 -9.24
CA GLY A 133 -15.62 -2.36 -9.88
C GLY A 133 -16.08 -2.47 -11.33
N GLU A 134 -15.54 -3.42 -12.08
CA GLU A 134 -15.95 -3.68 -13.46
C GLU A 134 -17.38 -4.25 -13.54
N PHE A 135 -17.73 -5.18 -12.65
CA PHE A 135 -19.08 -5.70 -12.53
C PHE A 135 -20.10 -4.58 -12.27
N MET A 136 -19.79 -3.65 -11.36
CA MET A 136 -20.63 -2.50 -11.05
C MET A 136 -20.72 -1.51 -12.21
N ALA A 137 -19.62 -1.28 -12.92
CA ALA A 137 -19.58 -0.40 -14.07
C ALA A 137 -20.49 -0.89 -15.19
N LEU A 138 -20.47 -2.19 -15.49
CA LEU A 138 -21.25 -2.79 -16.56
C LEU A 138 -22.73 -2.95 -16.23
N ASN A 139 -23.07 -3.41 -15.02
CA ASN A 139 -24.45 -3.71 -14.66
C ASN A 139 -25.26 -2.51 -14.16
N TYR A 140 -24.58 -1.52 -13.55
CA TYR A 140 -25.25 -0.37 -12.94
C TYR A 140 -24.85 0.96 -13.59
N SER A 141 -24.16 0.93 -14.74
CA SER A 141 -23.64 2.13 -15.44
C SER A 141 -22.78 3.05 -14.53
N LEU A 142 -22.20 2.50 -13.49
CA LEU A 142 -21.32 3.21 -12.58
C LEU A 142 -19.89 3.28 -13.11
N ASN A 143 -19.68 3.90 -14.27
CA ASN A 143 -18.35 4.09 -14.91
C ASN A 143 -17.30 4.73 -13.98
N ILE A 144 -17.75 5.27 -12.84
CA ILE A 144 -16.89 5.84 -11.81
C ILE A 144 -16.02 4.78 -11.12
N LEU A 145 -16.44 3.51 -11.13
CA LEU A 145 -15.78 2.42 -10.40
C LEU A 145 -15.07 1.41 -11.31
N SER A 146 -14.81 1.76 -12.59
CA SER A 146 -14.12 0.82 -13.50
C SER A 146 -12.84 0.25 -12.89
N GLY A 147 -12.67 -1.06 -12.98
CA GLY A 147 -11.57 -1.81 -12.37
C GLY A 147 -10.26 -1.80 -13.18
N GLY A 148 -10.17 -0.94 -14.21
CA GLY A 148 -9.02 -0.89 -15.10
C GLY A 148 -8.81 -2.18 -15.90
N LEU A 149 -7.63 -2.31 -16.50
CA LEU A 149 -7.29 -3.48 -17.33
C LEU A 149 -7.39 -4.81 -16.57
N LEU A 150 -7.03 -4.83 -15.29
CA LEU A 150 -7.16 -6.03 -14.45
C LEU A 150 -8.63 -6.39 -14.21
N GLY A 151 -9.47 -5.43 -13.89
CA GLY A 151 -10.91 -5.64 -13.70
C GLY A 151 -11.56 -6.16 -14.98
N ILE A 152 -11.33 -5.49 -16.11
CA ILE A 152 -11.88 -5.87 -17.42
C ILE A 152 -11.41 -7.27 -17.82
N GLY A 153 -10.08 -7.53 -17.75
CA GLY A 153 -9.50 -8.80 -18.16
C GLY A 153 -10.02 -9.98 -17.34
N LEU A 154 -10.01 -9.85 -16.02
CA LEU A 154 -10.45 -10.91 -15.12
C LEU A 154 -11.98 -11.10 -15.18
N TYR A 155 -12.75 -10.02 -15.24
CA TYR A 155 -14.20 -10.09 -15.38
C TYR A 155 -14.60 -10.82 -16.68
N ASN A 156 -13.99 -10.47 -17.82
CA ASN A 156 -14.22 -11.13 -19.08
C ASN A 156 -13.82 -12.61 -19.04
N TYR A 157 -12.67 -12.93 -18.43
CA TYR A 157 -12.24 -14.32 -18.26
C TYR A 157 -13.25 -15.12 -17.43
N LEU A 158 -13.77 -14.55 -16.36
CA LEU A 158 -14.78 -15.18 -15.51
C LEU A 158 -16.10 -15.38 -16.26
N ASN A 159 -16.47 -14.52 -17.20
CA ASN A 159 -17.67 -14.65 -18.01
C ASN A 159 -17.61 -15.85 -18.99
N TYR A 160 -16.43 -16.34 -19.32
CA TYR A 160 -16.28 -17.58 -20.13
C TYR A 160 -16.51 -18.85 -19.32
N LEU A 161 -16.54 -18.79 -17.99
CA LEU A 161 -16.81 -19.95 -17.14
C LEU A 161 -18.32 -20.27 -17.14
N PRO A 162 -18.71 -21.56 -17.00
CA PRO A 162 -20.13 -21.98 -16.98
C PRO A 162 -20.92 -21.23 -15.91
N GLU A 163 -22.14 -20.80 -16.27
CA GLU A 163 -22.95 -19.81 -15.50
C GLU A 163 -23.34 -20.25 -14.07
N GLY A 164 -23.12 -21.50 -13.66
CA GLY A 164 -23.55 -21.97 -12.34
C GLY A 164 -22.58 -21.75 -11.18
N PHE A 165 -21.31 -21.53 -11.45
CA PHE A 165 -20.28 -21.68 -10.41
C PHE A 165 -19.75 -20.37 -9.80
N TRP A 166 -19.93 -19.22 -10.45
CA TRP A 166 -19.14 -18.04 -10.04
C TRP A 166 -19.92 -16.74 -9.82
N LYS A 167 -21.13 -16.61 -10.36
CA LYS A 167 -21.89 -15.34 -10.20
C LYS A 167 -22.30 -15.09 -8.75
N THR A 168 -22.55 -16.16 -7.98
CA THR A 168 -22.90 -16.04 -6.56
C THR A 168 -21.72 -16.31 -5.64
N ASP A 169 -20.93 -17.34 -5.93
CA ASP A 169 -19.91 -17.83 -5.00
C ASP A 169 -18.64 -16.98 -5.03
N LEU A 170 -18.27 -16.45 -6.19
CA LEU A 170 -17.08 -15.59 -6.30
C LEU A 170 -17.34 -14.20 -5.71
N LEU A 171 -18.55 -13.66 -5.87
CA LEU A 171 -18.96 -12.44 -5.16
C LEU A 171 -18.97 -12.66 -3.65
N PHE A 172 -19.40 -13.84 -3.18
CA PHE A 172 -19.33 -14.22 -1.76
C PHE A 172 -17.88 -14.35 -1.28
N VAL A 173 -16.99 -14.99 -2.06
CA VAL A 173 -15.57 -15.12 -1.70
C VAL A 173 -14.89 -13.76 -1.64
N ILE A 174 -15.15 -12.86 -2.61
CA ILE A 174 -14.60 -11.51 -2.60
C ILE A 174 -15.16 -10.70 -1.41
N PHE A 175 -16.46 -10.82 -1.12
CA PHE A 175 -17.07 -10.20 0.05
C PHE A 175 -16.47 -10.70 1.36
N PHE A 176 -16.20 -12.01 1.47
CA PHE A 176 -15.55 -12.63 2.64
C PHE A 176 -14.07 -12.24 2.80
N LEU A 177 -13.37 -11.93 1.70
CA LEU A 177 -11.99 -11.45 1.74
C LEU A 177 -11.88 -9.96 2.13
N VAL A 178 -12.98 -9.22 2.01
CA VAL A 178 -13.06 -7.78 2.34
C VAL A 178 -13.55 -7.54 3.78
N THR A 179 -14.28 -8.49 4.39
CA THR A 179 -14.74 -8.42 5.78
C THR A 179 -13.78 -9.13 6.73
#